data_32efe1e4ac3e611bd4550cde8f7ce5f5
#
_entry.id   32efe1e4ac3e611bd4550cde8f7ce5f5
#
_cell.length_a   1.000
_cell.length_b   1.000
_cell.length_c   1.000
_cell.angle_alpha   90.00
_cell.angle_beta   90.00
_cell.angle_gamma   90.00
#
_symmetry.space_group_name_H-M   'P 1'
#
loop_
_entity.id
_entity.type
_entity.pdbx_description
1 polymer ?
#
loop_
_entity_poly.entity_id
_entity_poly.type
_entity_poly.pdbx_seq_one_letter_code
_entity_poly.pdbx_strand_id
1 'polypeptide(L)'
;MIDFAKALGAVRENQPLVQCITNFVTVNDCANIILASGGSPSMAHDVREVEEAVCGVQALVCNMGAIEAVPAMVLAGRKANELGKPVVLDPVAAGGTQLRRDAAKQLLREVHFSVIRGNASEIRFLAGQQTTGSGVDVSVLDAVTEENLSDGVKMARQLAQSTGSIIAVSGKLDLITDGVKTVVLRNGSATMARITGSGCMLTSLIGTFCGAMPEDAFTAACTAMAAMGICGEMAEEKRLEKGTGNATFRTDLIDAMFNLTEEQLLEGVRYEVYKG
;
A
#
# COMPACT_ATOMS: atom_id res chain seq x y z
N MET A 1 20.24 -7.27 0.65
CA MET A 1 19.24 -8.33 0.92
C MET A 1 18.12 -7.64 1.67
N ILE A 2 16.86 -7.99 1.45
CA ILE A 2 15.72 -7.43 2.21
C ILE A 2 15.67 -8.15 3.55
N ASP A 3 15.62 -7.40 4.64
CA ASP A 3 15.54 -7.96 5.98
C ASP A 3 14.08 -7.88 6.50
N PHE A 4 13.30 -8.86 6.07
CA PHE A 4 11.86 -8.95 6.39
C PHE A 4 11.61 -9.10 7.90
N ALA A 5 12.43 -9.90 8.60
CA ALA A 5 12.27 -10.13 10.04
C ALA A 5 12.52 -8.84 10.84
N LYS A 6 13.62 -8.14 10.52
CA LYS A 6 13.91 -6.85 11.14
C LYS A 6 12.78 -5.84 10.94
N ALA A 7 12.19 -5.78 9.74
CA ALA A 7 11.11 -4.84 9.46
C ALA A 7 9.82 -5.17 10.26
N LEU A 8 9.44 -6.45 10.37
CA LEU A 8 8.30 -6.88 11.18
C LEU A 8 8.56 -6.62 12.68
N GLY A 9 9.77 -6.95 13.16
CA GLY A 9 10.18 -6.68 14.53
C GLY A 9 10.15 -5.20 14.87
N ALA A 10 10.65 -4.34 13.97
CA ALA A 10 10.64 -2.88 14.15
C ALA A 10 9.22 -2.30 14.30
N VAL A 11 8.23 -2.79 13.57
CA VAL A 11 6.82 -2.36 13.73
C VAL A 11 6.32 -2.68 15.14
N ARG A 12 6.58 -3.87 15.62
CA ARG A 12 6.11 -4.34 16.95
C ARG A 12 6.82 -3.68 18.11
N GLU A 13 8.11 -3.39 17.94
CA GLU A 13 8.92 -2.70 18.93
C GLU A 13 8.58 -1.20 19.00
N ASN A 14 8.52 -0.52 17.86
CA ASN A 14 8.32 0.92 17.77
C ASN A 14 6.86 1.35 17.89
N GLN A 15 5.90 0.47 17.58
CA GLN A 15 4.45 0.71 17.62
C GLN A 15 4.05 2.05 16.96
N PRO A 16 4.44 2.31 15.70
CA PRO A 16 4.32 3.62 15.09
C PRO A 16 2.86 4.08 15.03
N LEU A 17 2.61 5.33 15.41
CA LEU A 17 1.33 5.99 15.20
C LEU A 17 1.25 6.46 13.75
N VAL A 18 0.22 6.04 13.03
CA VAL A 18 0.03 6.32 11.61
C VAL A 18 -1.27 7.09 11.40
N GLN A 19 -1.17 8.28 10.82
CA GLN A 19 -2.36 9.02 10.39
C GLN A 19 -2.80 8.53 9.02
N CYS A 20 -4.08 8.12 8.90
CA CYS A 20 -4.67 7.72 7.63
C CYS A 20 -5.82 8.67 7.26
N ILE A 21 -5.62 9.45 6.20
CA ILE A 21 -6.70 10.16 5.52
C ILE A 21 -7.24 9.19 4.47
N THR A 22 -8.27 8.42 4.83
CA THR A 22 -8.80 7.32 4.02
C THR A 22 -10.31 7.40 3.84
N ASN A 23 -10.86 6.55 2.99
CA ASN A 23 -12.26 6.56 2.64
C ASN A 23 -13.14 5.86 3.70
N PHE A 24 -14.39 6.31 3.83
CA PHE A 24 -15.34 5.81 4.81
C PHE A 24 -15.74 4.33 4.65
N VAL A 25 -15.56 3.77 3.44
CA VAL A 25 -15.90 2.36 3.16
C VAL A 25 -14.95 1.41 3.88
N THR A 26 -13.68 1.79 4.00
CA THR A 26 -12.61 0.90 4.47
C THR A 26 -11.88 1.40 5.72
N VAL A 27 -12.28 2.55 6.27
CA VAL A 27 -11.60 3.18 7.42
C VAL A 27 -11.45 2.24 8.62
N ASN A 28 -12.48 1.46 8.94
CA ASN A 28 -12.42 0.50 10.04
C ASN A 28 -11.40 -0.61 9.79
N ASP A 29 -11.38 -1.18 8.59
CA ASP A 29 -10.45 -2.24 8.22
C ASP A 29 -9.00 -1.73 8.16
N CYS A 30 -8.79 -0.49 7.68
CA CYS A 30 -7.48 0.17 7.73
C CYS A 30 -6.98 0.34 9.16
N ALA A 31 -7.85 0.75 10.09
CA ALA A 31 -7.49 0.87 11.51
C ALA A 31 -7.14 -0.50 12.10
N ASN A 32 -7.95 -1.52 11.83
CA ASN A 32 -7.75 -2.86 12.40
C ASN A 32 -6.50 -3.56 11.86
N ILE A 33 -6.14 -3.38 10.57
CA ILE A 33 -4.92 -3.99 10.03
C ILE A 33 -3.66 -3.33 10.61
N ILE A 34 -3.68 -2.02 10.87
CA ILE A 34 -2.60 -1.30 11.56
C ILE A 34 -2.43 -1.87 12.98
N LEU A 35 -3.52 -1.99 13.75
CA LEU A 35 -3.51 -2.57 15.09
C LEU A 35 -3.00 -4.01 15.08
N ALA A 36 -3.48 -4.82 14.13
CA ALA A 36 -3.06 -6.21 13.98
C ALA A 36 -1.56 -6.34 13.70
N SER A 37 -0.98 -5.43 12.93
CA SER A 37 0.47 -5.44 12.65
C SER A 37 1.35 -5.00 13.83
N GLY A 38 0.78 -4.34 14.85
CA GLY A 38 1.47 -3.80 16.02
C GLY A 38 1.61 -2.28 16.00
N GLY A 39 1.07 -1.57 14.99
CA GLY A 39 1.03 -0.11 14.94
C GLY A 39 -0.18 0.48 15.66
N SER A 40 -0.28 1.81 15.65
CA SER A 40 -1.39 2.57 16.23
C SER A 40 -2.01 3.47 15.16
N PRO A 41 -3.33 3.39 14.89
CA PRO A 41 -3.98 4.21 13.89
C PRO A 41 -4.47 5.55 14.44
N SER A 42 -4.38 6.61 13.59
CA SER A 42 -5.12 7.86 13.73
C SER A 42 -5.89 8.12 12.43
N MET A 43 -7.17 8.46 12.53
CA MET A 43 -8.04 8.70 11.37
C MET A 43 -8.46 10.18 11.27
N ALA A 44 -7.63 11.10 11.82
CA ALA A 44 -7.83 12.53 11.70
C ALA A 44 -7.78 12.95 10.22
N HIS A 45 -8.83 13.61 9.72
CA HIS A 45 -8.98 13.97 8.31
C HIS A 45 -9.61 15.36 8.07
N ASP A 46 -10.02 16.04 9.12
CA ASP A 46 -10.57 17.40 8.99
C ASP A 46 -9.46 18.40 8.67
N VAL A 47 -9.68 19.28 7.69
CA VAL A 47 -8.70 20.29 7.25
C VAL A 47 -8.23 21.23 8.38
N ARG A 48 -9.01 21.34 9.46
CA ARG A 48 -8.71 22.21 10.60
C ARG A 48 -7.72 21.60 11.58
N GLU A 49 -7.51 20.27 11.52
CA GLU A 49 -6.67 19.55 12.49
C GLU A 49 -5.51 18.77 11.88
N VAL A 50 -5.55 18.45 10.56
CA VAL A 50 -4.62 17.50 9.95
C VAL A 50 -3.14 17.91 10.05
N GLU A 51 -2.83 19.20 10.04
CA GLU A 51 -1.46 19.68 10.20
C GLU A 51 -0.95 19.50 11.63
N GLU A 52 -1.82 19.69 12.63
CA GLU A 52 -1.49 19.43 14.03
C GLU A 52 -1.38 17.93 14.29
N ALA A 53 -2.34 17.14 13.78
CA ALA A 53 -2.35 15.68 13.92
C ALA A 53 -1.08 15.05 13.36
N VAL A 54 -0.62 15.49 12.18
CA VAL A 54 0.58 14.93 11.55
C VAL A 54 1.86 15.20 12.34
N CYS A 55 1.87 16.23 13.21
CA CYS A 55 3.04 16.48 14.05
C CYS A 55 3.34 15.33 15.03
N GLY A 56 2.30 14.65 15.51
CA GLY A 56 2.42 13.57 16.50
C GLY A 56 2.63 12.16 15.95
N VAL A 57 2.53 11.94 14.61
CA VAL A 57 2.59 10.61 14.01
C VAL A 57 3.96 10.29 13.42
N GLN A 58 4.22 9.01 13.13
CA GLN A 58 5.45 8.54 12.50
C GLN A 58 5.31 8.40 10.97
N ALA A 59 4.08 8.29 10.45
CA ALA A 59 3.81 8.25 9.01
C ALA A 59 2.42 8.80 8.67
N LEU A 60 2.24 9.23 7.42
CA LEU A 60 0.97 9.66 6.86
C LEU A 60 0.58 8.76 5.69
N VAL A 61 -0.69 8.37 5.63
CA VAL A 61 -1.30 7.67 4.49
C VAL A 61 -2.38 8.55 3.87
N CYS A 62 -2.28 8.81 2.57
CA CYS A 62 -3.22 9.56 1.76
C CYS A 62 -3.92 8.60 0.79
N ASN A 63 -5.21 8.30 1.00
CA ASN A 63 -6.00 7.40 0.15
C ASN A 63 -7.04 8.20 -0.65
N MET A 64 -6.85 8.29 -1.97
CA MET A 64 -7.73 9.04 -2.88
C MET A 64 -9.15 8.46 -3.00
N GLY A 65 -9.45 7.34 -2.32
CA GLY A 65 -10.83 6.89 -2.13
C GLY A 65 -11.69 7.95 -1.44
N ALA A 66 -11.10 8.72 -0.51
CA ALA A 66 -11.68 9.92 0.10
C ALA A 66 -11.39 11.16 -0.77
N ILE A 67 -12.02 11.23 -1.93
CA ILE A 67 -11.73 12.30 -2.92
C ILE A 67 -12.04 13.69 -2.38
N GLU A 68 -13.01 13.81 -1.48
CA GLU A 68 -13.40 15.04 -0.79
C GLU A 68 -12.32 15.54 0.18
N ALA A 69 -11.46 14.63 0.68
CA ALA A 69 -10.40 14.94 1.62
C ALA A 69 -9.07 15.33 0.97
N VAL A 70 -8.99 15.46 -0.35
CA VAL A 70 -7.76 15.87 -1.06
C VAL A 70 -7.17 17.18 -0.51
N PRO A 71 -7.93 18.23 -0.16
CA PRO A 71 -7.37 19.41 0.48
C PRO A 71 -6.65 19.09 1.81
N ALA A 72 -7.21 18.20 2.63
CA ALA A 72 -6.60 17.75 3.88
C ALA A 72 -5.32 16.94 3.62
N MET A 73 -5.32 16.07 2.59
CA MET A 73 -4.13 15.30 2.18
C MET A 73 -2.99 16.22 1.75
N VAL A 74 -3.28 17.31 1.03
CA VAL A 74 -2.26 18.29 0.61
C VAL A 74 -1.67 19.00 1.83
N LEU A 75 -2.50 19.50 2.76
CA LEU A 75 -2.02 20.17 3.97
C LEU A 75 -1.18 19.23 4.84
N ALA A 76 -1.73 18.08 5.19
CA ALA A 76 -1.02 17.08 5.99
C ALA A 76 0.25 16.58 5.30
N GLY A 77 0.20 16.34 3.98
CA GLY A 77 1.34 15.85 3.20
C GLY A 77 2.49 16.85 3.15
N ARG A 78 2.21 18.12 2.90
CA ARG A 78 3.22 19.19 2.98
C ARG A 78 3.84 19.27 4.37
N LYS A 79 3.00 19.23 5.41
CA LYS A 79 3.47 19.26 6.80
C LYS A 79 4.31 18.05 7.15
N ALA A 80 3.92 16.85 6.70
CA ALA A 80 4.72 15.63 6.85
C ALA A 80 6.09 15.75 6.17
N ASN A 81 6.12 16.29 4.94
CA ASN A 81 7.38 16.53 4.20
C ASN A 81 8.29 17.54 4.93
N GLU A 82 7.76 18.64 5.47
CA GLU A 82 8.51 19.60 6.31
C GLU A 82 9.16 18.93 7.52
N LEU A 83 8.47 17.93 8.09
CA LEU A 83 8.92 17.20 9.27
C LEU A 83 9.78 15.96 8.94
N GLY A 84 10.06 15.71 7.65
CA GLY A 84 10.81 14.53 7.19
C GLY A 84 10.11 13.20 7.43
N LYS A 85 8.77 13.21 7.56
CA LYS A 85 8.00 11.99 7.82
C LYS A 85 7.61 11.29 6.53
N PRO A 86 7.62 9.95 6.48
CA PRO A 86 7.17 9.21 5.32
C PRO A 86 5.68 9.44 5.01
N VAL A 87 5.39 9.63 3.74
CA VAL A 87 4.02 9.78 3.21
C VAL A 87 3.76 8.69 2.19
N VAL A 88 2.64 7.99 2.30
CA VAL A 88 2.23 6.93 1.38
C VAL A 88 0.97 7.34 0.64
N LEU A 89 0.97 7.21 -0.70
CA LEU A 89 -0.18 7.48 -1.55
C LEU A 89 -0.85 6.19 -2.02
N ASP A 90 -2.18 6.15 -1.89
CA ASP A 90 -3.05 5.20 -2.58
C ASP A 90 -3.90 5.96 -3.62
N PRO A 91 -3.53 5.94 -4.91
CA PRO A 91 -4.19 6.71 -5.94
C PRO A 91 -5.46 6.03 -6.45
N VAL A 92 -6.36 5.64 -5.55
CA VAL A 92 -7.59 4.90 -5.84
C VAL A 92 -8.33 5.49 -7.03
N ALA A 93 -8.48 4.70 -8.10
CA ALA A 93 -9.18 5.06 -9.32
C ALA A 93 -8.69 6.37 -9.98
N ALA A 94 -7.40 6.70 -9.90
CA ALA A 94 -6.83 7.97 -10.36
C ALA A 94 -7.15 8.29 -11.84
N GLY A 95 -7.26 7.29 -12.70
CA GLY A 95 -7.62 7.45 -14.13
C GLY A 95 -9.13 7.57 -14.39
N GLY A 96 -10.01 7.27 -13.41
CA GLY A 96 -11.42 7.00 -13.62
C GLY A 96 -12.27 8.22 -14.02
N THR A 97 -12.07 9.37 -13.39
CA THR A 97 -12.82 10.60 -13.66
C THR A 97 -11.89 11.80 -13.81
N GLN A 98 -12.38 12.91 -14.42
CA GLN A 98 -11.58 14.12 -14.52
C GLN A 98 -11.17 14.65 -13.13
N LEU A 99 -12.11 14.67 -12.17
CA LEU A 99 -11.84 15.07 -10.79
C LEU A 99 -10.68 14.27 -10.18
N ARG A 100 -10.67 12.93 -10.34
CA ARG A 100 -9.60 12.07 -9.81
C ARG A 100 -8.28 12.25 -10.53
N ARG A 101 -8.31 12.47 -11.85
CA ARG A 101 -7.10 12.81 -12.62
C ARG A 101 -6.46 14.10 -12.15
N ASP A 102 -7.27 15.13 -11.89
CA ASP A 102 -6.79 16.43 -11.43
C ASP A 102 -6.28 16.35 -9.99
N ALA A 103 -6.98 15.63 -9.12
CA ALA A 103 -6.56 15.37 -7.74
C ALA A 103 -5.22 14.63 -7.66
N ALA A 104 -5.02 13.58 -8.47
CA ALA A 104 -3.76 12.83 -8.54
C ALA A 104 -2.60 13.74 -8.96
N LYS A 105 -2.81 14.55 -10.02
CA LYS A 105 -1.81 15.52 -10.48
C LYS A 105 -1.50 16.58 -9.42
N GLN A 106 -2.51 17.05 -8.70
CA GLN A 106 -2.33 18.00 -7.61
C GLN A 106 -1.48 17.41 -6.51
N LEU A 107 -1.83 16.21 -6.00
CA LEU A 107 -1.10 15.54 -4.94
C LEU A 107 0.36 15.30 -5.33
N LEU A 108 0.64 14.77 -6.53
CA LEU A 108 2.01 14.54 -7.01
C LEU A 108 2.83 15.82 -7.19
N ARG A 109 2.18 16.96 -7.47
CA ARG A 109 2.86 18.26 -7.59
C ARG A 109 3.18 18.87 -6.22
N GLU A 110 2.32 18.64 -5.22
CA GLU A 110 2.33 19.39 -3.97
C GLU A 110 2.89 18.62 -2.78
N VAL A 111 2.95 17.29 -2.89
CA VAL A 111 3.42 16.38 -1.83
C VAL A 111 4.46 15.42 -2.39
N HIS A 112 5.59 15.28 -1.70
CA HIS A 112 6.54 14.22 -1.99
C HIS A 112 6.11 12.94 -1.25
N PHE A 113 5.91 11.86 -1.98
CA PHE A 113 5.53 10.56 -1.43
C PHE A 113 6.73 9.64 -1.32
N SER A 114 6.95 9.05 -0.15
CA SER A 114 7.97 8.02 0.05
C SER A 114 7.61 6.74 -0.71
N VAL A 115 6.31 6.40 -0.70
CA VAL A 115 5.78 5.23 -1.42
C VAL A 115 4.49 5.62 -2.15
N ILE A 116 4.34 5.18 -3.38
CA ILE A 116 3.08 5.23 -4.14
C ILE A 116 2.66 3.79 -4.38
N ARG A 117 1.54 3.37 -3.80
CA ARG A 117 1.01 2.02 -3.96
C ARG A 117 -0.31 2.07 -4.75
N GLY A 118 -0.40 1.31 -5.81
CA GLY A 118 -1.62 1.20 -6.62
C GLY A 118 -1.69 -0.14 -7.35
N ASN A 119 -2.83 -0.42 -7.98
CA ASN A 119 -2.91 -1.50 -8.95
C ASN A 119 -2.22 -1.09 -10.27
N ALA A 120 -2.05 -2.05 -11.18
CA ALA A 120 -1.34 -1.79 -12.44
C ALA A 120 -2.00 -0.69 -13.29
N SER A 121 -3.33 -0.56 -13.29
CA SER A 121 -4.05 0.48 -14.02
C SER A 121 -3.82 1.88 -13.44
N GLU A 122 -3.85 2.00 -12.11
CA GLU A 122 -3.58 3.25 -11.38
C GLU A 122 -2.14 3.72 -11.62
N ILE A 123 -1.17 2.81 -11.48
CA ILE A 123 0.25 3.13 -11.69
C ILE A 123 0.52 3.48 -13.16
N ARG A 124 -0.10 2.78 -14.12
CA ARG A 124 -0.03 3.09 -15.55
C ARG A 124 -0.52 4.51 -15.83
N PHE A 125 -1.64 4.89 -15.26
CA PHE A 125 -2.16 6.26 -15.38
C PHE A 125 -1.17 7.29 -14.83
N LEU A 126 -0.60 7.08 -13.64
CA LEU A 126 0.38 8.00 -13.05
C LEU A 126 1.67 8.08 -13.87
N ALA A 127 2.07 6.99 -14.54
CA ALA A 127 3.21 6.96 -15.46
C ALA A 127 2.95 7.67 -16.81
N GLY A 128 1.77 8.28 -16.98
CA GLY A 128 1.40 9.02 -18.21
C GLY A 128 1.05 8.11 -19.39
N GLN A 129 0.80 6.82 -19.18
CA GLN A 129 0.41 5.86 -20.20
C GLN A 129 -1.13 5.79 -20.31
N GLN A 130 -1.64 5.48 -21.50
CA GLN A 130 -3.07 5.28 -21.69
C GLN A 130 -3.55 4.02 -20.96
N THR A 131 -4.68 4.11 -20.27
CA THR A 131 -5.34 2.98 -19.60
C THR A 131 -6.53 2.52 -20.43
N THR A 132 -6.74 1.21 -20.50
CA THR A 132 -7.86 0.60 -21.28
C THR A 132 -9.12 0.40 -20.45
N GLY A 133 -9.06 0.60 -19.12
CA GLY A 133 -10.17 0.39 -18.19
C GLY A 133 -10.68 1.67 -17.54
N SER A 134 -11.97 1.67 -17.18
CA SER A 134 -12.61 2.71 -16.37
C SER A 134 -13.02 2.13 -15.02
N GLY A 135 -12.55 2.74 -13.91
CA GLY A 135 -12.99 2.41 -12.57
C GLY A 135 -11.93 1.78 -11.67
N VAL A 136 -12.38 1.21 -10.54
CA VAL A 136 -11.54 0.61 -9.49
C VAL A 136 -11.06 -0.79 -9.87
N ASP A 137 -11.82 -1.49 -10.73
CA ASP A 137 -11.50 -2.83 -11.18
C ASP A 137 -10.44 -2.77 -12.30
N VAL A 138 -9.34 -3.48 -12.08
CA VAL A 138 -8.30 -3.66 -13.09
C VAL A 138 -8.88 -4.46 -14.24
N SER A 139 -8.82 -3.92 -15.46
CA SER A 139 -9.03 -4.75 -16.65
C SER A 139 -8.04 -5.92 -16.58
N VAL A 140 -8.50 -7.13 -16.93
CA VAL A 140 -7.61 -8.31 -17.00
C VAL A 140 -6.42 -8.06 -17.94
N LEU A 141 -6.58 -7.16 -18.91
CA LEU A 141 -5.53 -6.74 -19.85
C LEU A 141 -4.47 -5.81 -19.22
N ASP A 142 -4.77 -5.18 -18.06
CA ASP A 142 -3.85 -4.25 -17.40
C ASP A 142 -3.05 -4.93 -16.28
N ALA A 143 -3.42 -6.14 -15.82
CA ALA A 143 -2.73 -6.83 -14.73
C ALA A 143 -1.29 -7.21 -15.13
N VAL A 144 -0.36 -7.10 -14.16
CA VAL A 144 1.00 -7.61 -14.32
C VAL A 144 0.99 -9.14 -14.17
N THR A 145 1.50 -9.82 -15.19
CA THR A 145 1.63 -11.28 -15.27
C THR A 145 3.06 -11.66 -15.64
N GLU A 146 3.40 -12.95 -15.61
CA GLU A 146 4.73 -13.42 -16.05
C GLU A 146 5.02 -13.04 -17.51
N GLU A 147 4.00 -12.99 -18.37
CA GLU A 147 4.11 -12.68 -19.80
C GLU A 147 4.47 -11.22 -20.09
N ASN A 148 3.98 -10.28 -19.25
CA ASN A 148 4.20 -8.84 -19.41
C ASN A 148 5.04 -8.23 -18.28
N LEU A 149 5.72 -9.05 -17.48
CA LEU A 149 6.50 -8.62 -16.32
C LEU A 149 7.52 -7.53 -16.66
N SER A 150 8.24 -7.68 -17.76
CA SER A 150 9.23 -6.69 -18.22
C SER A 150 8.62 -5.32 -18.45
N ASP A 151 7.43 -5.25 -19.04
CA ASP A 151 6.74 -3.99 -19.31
C ASP A 151 6.18 -3.38 -18.02
N GLY A 152 5.67 -4.22 -17.11
CA GLY A 152 5.27 -3.79 -15.77
C GLY A 152 6.44 -3.18 -14.97
N VAL A 153 7.60 -3.82 -15.03
CA VAL A 153 8.84 -3.32 -14.38
C VAL A 153 9.28 -2.00 -14.98
N LYS A 154 9.32 -1.88 -16.32
CA LYS A 154 9.70 -0.62 -16.99
C LYS A 154 8.78 0.53 -16.60
N MET A 155 7.47 0.29 -16.60
CA MET A 155 6.46 1.26 -16.21
C MET A 155 6.68 1.73 -14.76
N ALA A 156 6.82 0.79 -13.82
CA ALA A 156 7.03 1.12 -12.41
C ALA A 156 8.35 1.87 -12.17
N ARG A 157 9.46 1.43 -12.80
CA ARG A 157 10.76 2.11 -12.73
C ARG A 157 10.69 3.54 -13.27
N GLN A 158 10.01 3.76 -14.41
CA GLN A 158 9.83 5.08 -14.99
C GLN A 158 9.10 6.03 -14.03
N LEU A 159 8.03 5.57 -13.39
CA LEU A 159 7.31 6.36 -12.40
C LEU A 159 8.18 6.63 -11.16
N ALA A 160 8.90 5.63 -10.65
CA ALA A 160 9.80 5.80 -9.52
C ALA A 160 10.89 6.85 -9.80
N GLN A 161 11.51 6.82 -10.99
CA GLN A 161 12.52 7.78 -11.39
C GLN A 161 11.97 9.20 -11.56
N SER A 162 10.73 9.34 -12.03
CA SER A 162 10.11 10.66 -12.22
C SER A 162 9.59 11.30 -10.94
N THR A 163 9.22 10.49 -9.94
CA THR A 163 8.65 10.98 -8.67
C THR A 163 9.63 10.95 -7.50
N GLY A 164 10.70 10.18 -7.61
CA GLY A 164 11.62 9.90 -6.49
C GLY A 164 11.01 8.99 -5.43
N SER A 165 9.86 8.34 -5.71
CA SER A 165 9.12 7.50 -4.79
C SER A 165 9.43 6.02 -5.01
N ILE A 166 9.30 5.21 -3.96
CA ILE A 166 9.16 3.77 -4.12
C ILE A 166 7.78 3.49 -4.75
N ILE A 167 7.75 2.71 -5.81
CA ILE A 167 6.50 2.30 -6.47
C ILE A 167 6.18 0.86 -6.10
N ALA A 168 4.98 0.66 -5.56
CA ALA A 168 4.46 -0.63 -5.15
C ALA A 168 3.20 -0.96 -5.99
N VAL A 169 3.35 -1.82 -6.99
CA VAL A 169 2.26 -2.28 -7.84
C VAL A 169 1.69 -3.57 -7.26
N SER A 170 0.41 -3.58 -6.92
CA SER A 170 -0.25 -4.79 -6.42
C SER A 170 -1.11 -5.45 -7.50
N GLY A 171 -1.11 -6.79 -7.52
CA GLY A 171 -1.86 -7.56 -8.50
C GLY A 171 -1.70 -9.07 -8.33
N LYS A 172 -1.66 -9.78 -9.45
CA LYS A 172 -1.33 -11.21 -9.44
C LYS A 172 0.16 -11.43 -9.14
N LEU A 173 1.01 -10.57 -9.68
CA LEU A 173 2.39 -10.36 -9.28
C LEU A 173 2.50 -8.97 -8.68
N ASP A 174 3.12 -8.89 -7.53
CA ASP A 174 3.41 -7.59 -6.90
C ASP A 174 4.81 -7.13 -7.29
N LEU A 175 4.95 -5.85 -7.63
CA LEU A 175 6.23 -5.23 -7.97
C LEU A 175 6.56 -4.12 -7.00
N ILE A 176 7.77 -4.09 -6.47
CA ILE A 176 8.26 -2.98 -5.66
C ILE A 176 9.58 -2.48 -6.25
N THR A 177 9.67 -1.19 -6.56
CA THR A 177 10.88 -0.61 -7.16
C THR A 177 11.19 0.78 -6.63
N ASP A 178 12.49 1.06 -6.52
CA ASP A 178 13.06 2.41 -6.27
C ASP A 178 13.51 3.11 -7.58
N GLY A 179 13.19 2.51 -8.73
CA GLY A 179 13.64 2.98 -10.05
C GLY A 179 14.92 2.32 -10.57
N VAL A 180 15.66 1.63 -9.70
CA VAL A 180 16.89 0.87 -10.03
C VAL A 180 16.68 -0.62 -9.70
N LYS A 181 16.49 -0.91 -8.42
CA LYS A 181 16.20 -2.26 -7.94
C LYS A 181 14.71 -2.53 -8.03
N THR A 182 14.35 -3.74 -8.44
CA THR A 182 12.94 -4.18 -8.47
C THR A 182 12.83 -5.55 -7.80
N VAL A 183 11.84 -5.69 -6.94
CA VAL A 183 11.46 -6.94 -6.30
C VAL A 183 10.11 -7.38 -6.87
N VAL A 184 9.99 -8.65 -7.17
CA VAL A 184 8.75 -9.32 -7.57
C VAL A 184 8.32 -10.24 -6.45
N LEU A 185 7.09 -10.10 -5.96
CA LEU A 185 6.48 -10.98 -4.96
C LEU A 185 5.39 -11.82 -5.61
N ARG A 186 5.26 -13.08 -5.15
CA ARG A 186 4.28 -14.05 -5.66
C ARG A 186 3.35 -14.57 -4.56
N ASN A 187 3.25 -13.83 -3.46
CA ASN A 187 2.34 -14.15 -2.38
C ASN A 187 0.95 -13.54 -2.61
N GLY A 188 -0.06 -14.15 -2.03
CA GLY A 188 -1.42 -13.66 -2.04
C GLY A 188 -2.44 -14.69 -2.50
N SER A 189 -3.72 -14.35 -2.30
CA SER A 189 -4.86 -15.16 -2.68
C SER A 189 -5.82 -14.36 -3.57
N ALA A 190 -6.41 -15.00 -4.56
CA ALA A 190 -7.43 -14.40 -5.42
C ALA A 190 -8.67 -13.93 -4.62
N THR A 191 -8.94 -14.52 -3.45
CA THR A 191 -10.03 -14.13 -2.57
C THR A 191 -9.83 -12.73 -1.99
N MET A 192 -8.60 -12.22 -1.92
CA MET A 192 -8.33 -10.83 -1.51
C MET A 192 -9.05 -9.80 -2.41
N ALA A 193 -9.27 -10.10 -3.68
CA ALA A 193 -10.05 -9.27 -4.60
C ALA A 193 -11.58 -9.37 -4.38
N ARG A 194 -12.04 -10.27 -3.51
CA ARG A 194 -13.47 -10.50 -3.19
C ARG A 194 -13.90 -9.86 -1.88
N ILE A 195 -13.01 -9.13 -1.22
CA ILE A 195 -13.30 -8.29 -0.07
C ILE A 195 -13.02 -6.83 -0.44
N THR A 196 -13.86 -5.91 0.02
CA THR A 196 -13.57 -4.49 -0.16
C THR A 196 -12.44 -4.06 0.75
N GLY A 197 -11.58 -3.17 0.26
CA GLY A 197 -10.56 -2.53 1.08
C GLY A 197 -9.24 -3.28 1.26
N SER A 198 -9.05 -4.47 0.66
CA SER A 198 -7.75 -5.17 0.73
C SER A 198 -6.58 -4.28 0.28
N GLY A 199 -6.80 -3.48 -0.76
CA GLY A 199 -5.82 -2.47 -1.21
C GLY A 199 -5.60 -1.36 -0.20
N CYS A 200 -6.66 -0.78 0.35
CA CYS A 200 -6.57 0.28 1.34
C CYS A 200 -5.89 -0.20 2.64
N MET A 201 -6.18 -1.43 3.08
CA MET A 201 -5.48 -2.09 4.18
C MET A 201 -3.98 -2.23 3.89
N LEU A 202 -3.62 -2.69 2.67
CA LEU A 202 -2.23 -2.82 2.28
C LEU A 202 -1.50 -1.47 2.30
N THR A 203 -2.12 -0.40 1.80
CA THR A 203 -1.51 0.93 1.84
C THR A 203 -1.32 1.43 3.26
N SER A 204 -2.29 1.18 4.15
CA SER A 204 -2.20 1.50 5.57
C SER A 204 -1.08 0.72 6.26
N LEU A 205 -0.92 -0.55 5.89
CA LEU A 205 0.15 -1.41 6.38
C LEU A 205 1.52 -0.89 5.90
N ILE A 206 1.67 -0.52 4.62
CA ILE A 206 2.91 0.11 4.11
C ILE A 206 3.24 1.36 4.93
N GLY A 207 2.25 2.21 5.22
CA GLY A 207 2.43 3.37 6.08
C GLY A 207 2.96 3.01 7.46
N THR A 208 2.46 1.92 8.05
CA THR A 208 2.91 1.43 9.36
C THR A 208 4.37 0.99 9.32
N PHE A 209 4.77 0.21 8.31
CA PHE A 209 6.16 -0.23 8.16
C PHE A 209 7.09 0.95 7.86
N CYS A 210 6.67 1.92 7.03
CA CYS A 210 7.45 3.14 6.78
C CYS A 210 7.61 3.99 8.05
N GLY A 211 6.57 4.08 8.89
CA GLY A 211 6.65 4.77 10.17
C GLY A 211 7.61 4.13 11.16
N ALA A 212 7.75 2.80 11.12
CA ALA A 212 8.72 2.05 11.94
C ALA A 212 10.15 2.10 11.37
N MET A 213 10.30 2.31 10.06
CA MET A 213 11.57 2.31 9.33
C MET A 213 11.67 3.50 8.36
N PRO A 214 11.67 4.75 8.85
CA PRO A 214 11.60 5.93 7.98
C PRO A 214 12.77 6.06 7.01
N GLU A 215 13.93 5.49 7.32
CA GLU A 215 15.15 5.55 6.51
C GLU A 215 15.21 4.48 5.42
N ASP A 216 14.32 3.46 5.44
CA ASP A 216 14.31 2.36 4.45
C ASP A 216 12.88 2.02 4.00
N ALA A 217 12.27 2.97 3.29
CA ALA A 217 10.93 2.81 2.74
C ALA A 217 10.83 1.64 1.73
N PHE A 218 11.95 1.27 1.08
CA PHE A 218 11.97 0.14 0.15
C PHE A 218 11.78 -1.19 0.88
N THR A 219 12.56 -1.47 1.93
CA THR A 219 12.40 -2.66 2.76
C THR A 219 11.04 -2.67 3.45
N ALA A 220 10.58 -1.51 3.94
CA ALA A 220 9.26 -1.34 4.56
C ALA A 220 8.13 -1.76 3.61
N ALA A 221 8.12 -1.24 2.37
CA ALA A 221 7.12 -1.58 1.37
C ALA A 221 7.17 -3.06 0.96
N CYS A 222 8.36 -3.61 0.72
CA CYS A 222 8.54 -5.02 0.40
C CYS A 222 7.96 -5.93 1.50
N THR A 223 8.26 -5.60 2.77
CA THR A 223 7.82 -6.42 3.90
C THR A 223 6.32 -6.32 4.13
N ALA A 224 5.74 -5.13 4.05
CA ALA A 224 4.30 -4.93 4.18
C ALA A 224 3.52 -5.73 3.11
N MET A 225 4.00 -5.71 1.85
CA MET A 225 3.37 -6.46 0.75
C MET A 225 3.52 -7.97 0.94
N ALA A 226 4.70 -8.45 1.33
CA ALA A 226 4.92 -9.87 1.63
C ALA A 226 4.03 -10.35 2.78
N ALA A 227 4.00 -9.62 3.90
CA ALA A 227 3.18 -9.94 5.06
C ALA A 227 1.68 -10.00 4.69
N MET A 228 1.18 -9.00 3.96
CA MET A 228 -0.21 -8.98 3.52
C MET A 228 -0.55 -10.16 2.61
N GLY A 229 0.34 -10.51 1.68
CA GLY A 229 0.17 -11.65 0.78
C GLY A 229 0.14 -12.99 1.53
N ILE A 230 1.09 -13.20 2.46
CA ILE A 230 1.16 -14.41 3.29
C ILE A 230 -0.07 -14.53 4.18
N CYS A 231 -0.50 -13.45 4.83
CA CYS A 231 -1.75 -13.45 5.62
C CYS A 231 -2.97 -13.76 4.75
N GLY A 232 -2.99 -13.30 3.50
CA GLY A 232 -4.03 -13.66 2.53
C GLY A 232 -4.04 -15.16 2.19
N GLU A 233 -2.88 -15.80 2.08
CA GLU A 233 -2.76 -17.25 1.87
C GLU A 233 -3.23 -18.03 3.09
N MET A 234 -2.82 -17.63 4.30
CA MET A 234 -3.26 -18.24 5.56
C MET A 234 -4.78 -18.13 5.76
N ALA A 235 -5.36 -16.97 5.42
CA ALA A 235 -6.81 -16.78 5.47
C ALA A 235 -7.55 -17.64 4.43
N GLU A 236 -6.97 -17.84 3.24
CA GLU A 236 -7.54 -18.70 2.21
C GLU A 236 -7.53 -20.17 2.61
N GLU A 237 -6.44 -20.64 3.20
CA GLU A 237 -6.34 -22.01 3.74
C GLU A 237 -7.44 -22.27 4.77
N LYS A 238 -7.61 -21.39 5.75
CA LYS A 238 -8.70 -21.48 6.74
C LYS A 238 -10.08 -21.45 6.09
N ARG A 239 -10.27 -20.58 5.09
CA ARG A 239 -11.55 -20.47 4.37
C ARG A 239 -11.91 -21.77 3.67
N LEU A 240 -10.96 -22.40 2.99
CA LEU A 240 -11.15 -23.68 2.30
C LEU A 240 -11.41 -24.81 3.27
N GLU A 241 -10.63 -24.90 4.36
CA GLU A 241 -10.78 -25.93 5.39
C GLU A 241 -12.17 -25.87 6.05
N LYS A 242 -12.67 -24.66 6.38
CA LYS A 242 -13.93 -24.46 7.10
C LYS A 242 -15.13 -24.25 6.18
N GLY A 243 -14.95 -24.16 4.87
CA GLY A 243 -16.03 -23.88 3.91
C GLY A 243 -16.70 -22.52 4.12
N THR A 244 -15.94 -21.50 4.59
CA THR A 244 -16.48 -20.16 4.88
C THR A 244 -16.44 -19.23 3.68
N GLY A 245 -17.06 -18.04 3.78
CA GLY A 245 -17.14 -17.05 2.72
C GLY A 245 -16.16 -15.88 2.89
N ASN A 246 -16.34 -14.85 2.06
CA ASN A 246 -15.48 -13.67 2.00
C ASN A 246 -15.51 -12.82 3.29
N ALA A 247 -16.61 -12.78 4.03
CA ALA A 247 -16.70 -12.04 5.30
C ALA A 247 -15.75 -12.63 6.36
N THR A 248 -15.76 -13.97 6.50
CA THR A 248 -14.86 -14.69 7.40
C THR A 248 -13.41 -14.57 6.90
N PHE A 249 -13.17 -14.68 5.59
CA PHE A 249 -11.85 -14.45 5.00
C PHE A 249 -11.26 -13.09 5.40
N ARG A 250 -12.05 -12.00 5.35
CA ARG A 250 -11.59 -10.67 5.79
C ARG A 250 -11.16 -10.68 7.26
N THR A 251 -11.94 -11.33 8.13
CA THR A 251 -11.62 -11.46 9.55
C THR A 251 -10.37 -12.31 9.76
N ASP A 252 -10.28 -13.46 9.09
CA ASP A 252 -9.13 -14.36 9.17
C ASP A 252 -7.84 -13.71 8.62
N LEU A 253 -7.94 -12.79 7.64
CA LEU A 253 -6.81 -12.02 7.13
C LEU A 253 -6.22 -11.09 8.22
N ILE A 254 -7.08 -10.38 8.95
CA ILE A 254 -6.67 -9.48 10.05
C ILE A 254 -6.12 -10.31 11.22
N ASP A 255 -6.77 -11.43 11.56
CA ASP A 255 -6.29 -12.36 12.59
C ASP A 255 -4.92 -12.97 12.21
N ALA A 256 -4.71 -13.30 10.93
CA ALA A 256 -3.43 -13.80 10.44
C ALA A 256 -2.32 -12.75 10.61
N MET A 257 -2.61 -11.47 10.30
CA MET A 257 -1.65 -10.38 10.51
C MET A 257 -1.30 -10.21 11.99
N PHE A 258 -2.27 -10.30 12.89
CA PHE A 258 -2.04 -10.20 14.34
C PHE A 258 -1.13 -11.33 14.85
N ASN A 259 -1.28 -12.53 14.32
CA ASN A 259 -0.56 -13.71 14.76
C ASN A 259 0.71 -14.01 13.94
N LEU A 260 0.99 -13.23 12.87
CA LEU A 260 2.12 -13.48 11.97
C LEU A 260 3.44 -13.45 12.74
N THR A 261 4.23 -14.52 12.67
CA THR A 261 5.57 -14.58 13.26
C THR A 261 6.64 -14.24 12.24
N GLU A 262 7.85 -13.88 12.71
CA GLU A 262 8.99 -13.67 11.84
C GLU A 262 9.36 -14.95 11.07
N GLU A 263 9.26 -16.10 11.72
CA GLU A 263 9.50 -17.40 11.10
C GLU A 263 8.51 -17.66 9.94
N GLN A 264 7.20 -17.49 10.17
CA GLN A 264 6.18 -17.63 9.14
C GLN A 264 6.38 -16.66 7.97
N LEU A 265 6.80 -15.42 8.26
CA LEU A 265 7.12 -14.44 7.22
C LEU A 265 8.31 -14.88 6.37
N LEU A 266 9.40 -15.33 7.01
CA LEU A 266 10.62 -15.77 6.32
C LEU A 266 10.42 -17.04 5.51
N GLU A 267 9.68 -18.02 6.03
CA GLU A 267 9.38 -19.26 5.34
C GLU A 267 8.35 -19.08 4.22
N GLY A 268 7.38 -18.18 4.41
CA GLY A 268 6.28 -17.97 3.47
C GLY A 268 6.62 -17.04 2.31
N VAL A 269 7.62 -16.14 2.45
CA VAL A 269 7.88 -15.13 1.43
C VAL A 269 8.44 -15.73 0.15
N ARG A 270 7.78 -15.47 -0.98
CA ARG A 270 8.23 -15.87 -2.33
C ARG A 270 8.56 -14.64 -3.15
N TYR A 271 9.84 -14.32 -3.20
CA TYR A 271 10.32 -13.14 -3.92
C TYR A 271 11.55 -13.41 -4.76
N GLU A 272 11.73 -12.56 -5.75
CA GLU A 272 13.00 -12.47 -6.51
C GLU A 272 13.39 -11.01 -6.72
N VAL A 273 14.69 -10.76 -6.87
CA VAL A 273 15.18 -9.49 -7.38
C VAL A 273 15.25 -9.58 -8.89
N TYR A 274 14.46 -8.75 -9.58
CA TYR A 274 14.39 -8.74 -11.04
C TYR A 274 15.74 -8.34 -11.64
N LYS A 275 16.26 -9.20 -12.50
CA LYS A 275 17.55 -9.03 -13.20
C LYS A 275 17.24 -8.72 -14.68
N GLY A 276 16.81 -7.51 -14.98
CA GLY A 276 16.52 -7.09 -16.34
C GLY A 276 16.92 -5.65 -16.60
#